data_deb1785a1098b4fe42a53e81db876b99
#
_entry.id   deb1785a1098b4fe42a53e81db876b99
#
_cell.length_a   1.000
_cell.length_b   1.000
_cell.length_c   1.000
_cell.angle_alpha   90.00
_cell.angle_beta   90.00
_cell.angle_gamma   90.00
#
_symmetry.space_group_name_H-M   'P 1'
#
loop_
_entity.id
_entity.type
_entity.pdbx_description
1 polymer ?
#
loop_
_entity_poly.entity_id
_entity_poly.type
_entity_poly.pdbx_seq_one_letter_code
_entity_poly.pdbx_strand_id
1 'polypeptide(L)'
;RILSSAASDVYKRQELTQQGKIPKLSLPQKWSASEVLEIDGATRNNLEIIRTIGGSKKGSLLATIDKTLTSAGSRLLLTWISAPSKNQTVINKRLDAISCFYENEVLLGSLRDIIRTVPDIERALSRLSADRAGPRDLIAIRNALSKTDIIKAELLTENVGLSRIKDEFKRHIQDLDGYCSLVELLEKALADDPPILIRDGGYIAPGFNAELDRLR
;
A
#
# COMPACT_ATOMS: atom_id res chain seq x y z
N ARG A 1 3.91 29.66 -4.50
CA ARG A 1 4.48 29.91 -5.87
C ARG A 1 5.66 29.00 -6.18
N ILE A 2 6.51 28.65 -5.22
CA ILE A 2 7.71 27.79 -5.43
C ILE A 2 7.35 26.32 -5.74
N LEU A 3 6.29 25.78 -5.15
CA LEU A 3 5.82 24.41 -5.42
C LEU A 3 5.24 24.24 -6.81
N SER A 4 4.69 25.30 -7.42
CA SER A 4 4.15 25.24 -8.78
C SER A 4 5.27 25.19 -9.85
N SER A 5 6.44 25.75 -9.58
CA SER A 5 7.56 25.71 -10.54
C SER A 5 8.26 24.36 -10.57
N ALA A 6 8.49 23.74 -9.39
CA ALA A 6 9.09 22.42 -9.31
C ALA A 6 8.19 21.33 -9.94
N ALA A 7 6.88 21.39 -9.71
CA ALA A 7 5.94 20.52 -10.38
C ALA A 7 5.94 20.73 -11.91
N SER A 8 5.99 21.99 -12.38
CA SER A 8 6.08 22.33 -13.80
C SER A 8 7.36 21.80 -14.46
N ASP A 9 8.49 21.85 -13.75
CA ASP A 9 9.76 21.33 -14.28
C ASP A 9 9.79 19.80 -14.34
N VAL A 10 9.16 19.12 -13.38
CA VAL A 10 8.97 17.66 -13.43
C VAL A 10 8.06 17.29 -14.60
N TYR A 11 6.97 18.02 -14.83
CA TYR A 11 6.08 17.82 -15.98
C TYR A 11 6.80 17.98 -17.31
N LYS A 12 7.56 19.07 -17.48
CA LYS A 12 8.32 19.33 -18.72
C LYS A 12 9.37 18.24 -18.97
N ARG A 13 10.07 17.77 -17.95
CA ARG A 13 11.02 16.66 -18.09
C ARG A 13 10.34 15.35 -18.47
N GLN A 14 9.18 15.04 -17.91
CA GLN A 14 8.40 13.86 -18.26
C GLN A 14 7.82 13.93 -19.67
N GLU A 15 7.32 15.09 -20.10
CA GLU A 15 6.83 15.32 -21.46
C GLU A 15 7.95 15.13 -22.51
N LEU A 16 9.14 15.63 -22.23
CA LEU A 16 10.32 15.48 -23.08
C LEU A 16 10.90 14.06 -23.10
N THR A 17 10.76 13.29 -22.00
CA THR A 17 11.38 11.95 -21.89
C THR A 17 10.42 10.80 -22.19
N GLN A 18 9.10 11.00 -22.17
CA GLN A 18 8.11 9.92 -22.26
C GLN A 18 7.13 10.04 -23.45
N GLN A 19 7.45 10.80 -24.47
CA GLN A 19 6.66 10.87 -25.72
C GLN A 19 5.14 10.99 -25.49
N GLY A 20 4.72 11.95 -24.67
CA GLY A 20 3.33 12.42 -24.66
C GLY A 20 2.34 11.70 -23.74
N LYS A 21 2.73 10.70 -22.96
CA LYS A 21 1.84 10.12 -21.94
C LYS A 21 2.07 10.81 -20.59
N ILE A 22 1.21 11.76 -20.24
CA ILE A 22 1.25 12.45 -18.94
C ILE A 22 0.60 11.54 -17.90
N PRO A 23 1.30 11.15 -16.82
CA PRO A 23 0.69 10.39 -15.74
C PRO A 23 -0.44 11.20 -15.10
N LYS A 24 -1.56 10.55 -14.79
CA LYS A 24 -2.65 11.15 -14.01
C LYS A 24 -2.14 11.45 -12.60
N LEU A 25 -1.81 12.70 -12.34
CA LEU A 25 -1.41 13.14 -11.01
C LEU A 25 -2.64 13.52 -10.19
N SER A 26 -2.68 13.10 -8.95
CA SER A 26 -3.65 13.61 -7.98
C SER A 26 -3.38 15.09 -7.71
N LEU A 27 -4.44 15.85 -7.44
CA LEU A 27 -4.27 17.25 -7.02
C LEU A 27 -3.38 17.31 -5.77
N PRO A 28 -2.45 18.29 -5.70
CA PRO A 28 -1.62 18.46 -4.53
C PRO A 28 -2.49 18.65 -3.30
N GLN A 29 -2.38 17.74 -2.34
CA GLN A 29 -3.04 17.91 -1.05
C GLN A 29 -2.23 18.89 -0.21
N LYS A 30 -2.90 19.93 0.30
CA LYS A 30 -2.28 20.88 1.22
C LYS A 30 -2.15 20.21 2.57
N TRP A 31 -0.95 19.86 2.95
CA TRP A 31 -0.67 19.42 4.31
C TRP A 31 -0.90 20.60 5.26
N SER A 32 -1.81 20.43 6.21
CA SER A 32 -1.99 21.41 7.25
C SER A 32 -0.82 21.31 8.23
N ALA A 33 0.04 22.31 8.26
CA ALA A 33 1.16 22.41 9.20
C ALA A 33 0.70 22.36 10.68
N SER A 34 -0.58 22.59 10.91
CA SER A 34 -1.19 22.50 12.26
C SER A 34 -1.38 21.09 12.77
N GLU A 35 -1.40 20.07 11.91
CA GLU A 35 -1.74 18.67 12.29
C GLU A 35 -0.50 17.79 12.51
N VAL A 36 0.65 18.19 12.00
CA VAL A 36 1.88 17.42 12.10
C VAL A 36 2.98 18.17 12.84
N LEU A 37 3.84 17.44 13.52
CA LEU A 37 5.05 18.00 14.12
C LEU A 37 6.07 18.31 13.02
N GLU A 38 6.35 19.59 12.85
CA GLU A 38 7.40 20.05 11.95
C GLU A 38 8.77 19.77 12.56
N ILE A 39 9.49 18.84 11.95
CA ILE A 39 10.88 18.51 12.31
C ILE A 39 11.75 18.97 11.13
N ASP A 40 12.62 19.94 11.36
CA ASP A 40 13.55 20.42 10.35
C ASP A 40 14.55 19.34 9.93
N GLY A 41 15.18 19.53 8.77
CA GLY A 41 16.09 18.53 8.20
C GLY A 41 17.32 18.24 9.06
N ALA A 42 17.87 19.25 9.73
CA ALA A 42 19.03 19.10 10.61
C ALA A 42 18.67 18.30 11.86
N THR A 43 17.58 18.65 12.53
CA THR A 43 17.06 17.91 13.69
C THR A 43 16.74 16.46 13.31
N ARG A 44 16.10 16.22 12.16
CA ARG A 44 15.79 14.85 11.70
C ARG A 44 17.05 14.02 11.48
N ASN A 45 18.10 14.61 10.92
CA ASN A 45 19.38 13.94 10.73
C ASN A 45 20.11 13.69 12.06
N ASN A 46 20.11 14.68 12.97
CA ASN A 46 20.75 14.55 14.28
C ASN A 46 20.08 13.48 15.16
N LEU A 47 18.76 13.34 15.05
CA LEU A 47 17.99 12.28 15.74
C LEU A 47 18.08 10.93 15.04
N GLU A 48 18.78 10.82 13.91
CA GLU A 48 18.93 9.59 13.13
C GLU A 48 17.59 8.86 12.87
N ILE A 49 16.53 9.62 12.60
CA ILE A 49 15.17 9.07 12.49
C ILE A 49 15.07 8.07 11.33
N ILE A 50 15.58 8.44 10.14
CA ILE A 50 15.46 7.62 8.92
C ILE A 50 16.79 6.99 8.54
N ARG A 51 17.90 7.72 8.78
CA ARG A 51 19.27 7.32 8.49
C ARG A 51 20.18 7.81 9.59
N THR A 52 21.27 7.09 9.81
CA THR A 52 22.37 7.53 10.69
C THR A 52 23.08 8.73 10.08
N ILE A 53 23.85 9.44 10.90
CA ILE A 53 24.73 10.55 10.45
C ILE A 53 25.64 10.08 9.31
N GLY A 54 26.11 8.83 9.35
CA GLY A 54 26.91 8.22 8.29
C GLY A 54 26.12 7.81 7.02
N GLY A 55 24.80 8.13 6.93
CA GLY A 55 23.96 7.88 5.77
C GLY A 55 23.39 6.46 5.68
N SER A 56 23.75 5.53 6.58
CA SER A 56 23.24 4.17 6.62
C SER A 56 21.79 4.15 7.12
N LYS A 57 20.97 3.20 6.61
CA LYS A 57 19.66 2.92 7.22
C LYS A 57 19.80 2.12 8.51
N LYS A 58 20.73 1.16 8.55
CA LYS A 58 20.99 0.33 9.73
C LYS A 58 21.48 1.20 10.88
N GLY A 59 20.85 1.09 12.04
CA GLY A 59 21.14 1.90 13.21
C GLY A 59 20.22 3.12 13.39
N SER A 60 19.39 3.45 12.38
CA SER A 60 18.37 4.51 12.54
C SER A 60 17.20 4.04 13.40
N LEU A 61 16.44 5.01 13.94
CA LEU A 61 15.20 4.75 14.66
C LEU A 61 14.23 3.89 13.83
N LEU A 62 14.00 4.29 12.57
CA LEU A 62 13.13 3.56 11.65
C LEU A 62 13.58 2.09 11.50
N ALA A 63 14.86 1.84 11.25
CA ALA A 63 15.36 0.48 11.07
C ALA A 63 15.23 -0.39 12.32
N THR A 64 15.25 0.22 13.50
CA THR A 64 15.12 -0.49 14.78
C THR A 64 13.67 -0.92 15.04
N ILE A 65 12.70 -0.06 14.72
CA ILE A 65 11.29 -0.30 15.02
C ILE A 65 10.50 -0.92 13.85
N ASP A 66 11.04 -0.89 12.61
CA ASP A 66 10.35 -1.47 11.45
C ASP A 66 10.31 -3.00 11.55
N LYS A 67 9.15 -3.50 11.97
CA LYS A 67 8.77 -4.92 12.00
C LYS A 67 7.62 -5.20 11.03
N THR A 68 7.41 -4.30 10.07
CA THR A 68 6.36 -4.46 9.07
C THR A 68 6.63 -5.67 8.17
N LEU A 69 5.56 -6.27 7.67
CA LEU A 69 5.61 -7.47 6.81
C LEU A 69 5.41 -7.13 5.33
N THR A 70 4.86 -5.95 5.04
CA THR A 70 4.56 -5.52 3.67
C THR A 70 5.30 -4.23 3.33
N SER A 71 5.59 -4.05 2.05
CA SER A 71 6.19 -2.79 1.56
C SER A 71 5.26 -1.58 1.79
N ALA A 72 3.95 -1.76 1.69
CA ALA A 72 2.96 -0.71 2.00
C ALA A 72 3.02 -0.31 3.47
N GLY A 73 3.07 -1.29 4.40
CA GLY A 73 3.22 -1.04 5.83
C GLY A 73 4.52 -0.29 6.15
N SER A 74 5.64 -0.67 5.55
CA SER A 74 6.93 0.02 5.75
C SER A 74 6.88 1.47 5.24
N ARG A 75 6.23 1.73 4.10
CA ARG A 75 6.02 3.10 3.61
C ARG A 75 5.14 3.92 4.54
N LEU A 76 4.08 3.34 5.06
CA LEU A 76 3.19 4.01 6.01
C LEU A 76 3.92 4.34 7.31
N LEU A 77 4.69 3.40 7.86
CA LEU A 77 5.51 3.60 9.05
C LEU A 77 6.52 4.73 8.84
N LEU A 78 7.23 4.72 7.71
CA LEU A 78 8.15 5.79 7.33
C LEU A 78 7.45 7.16 7.31
N THR A 79 6.25 7.23 6.71
CA THR A 79 5.47 8.47 6.65
C THR A 79 5.09 8.97 8.04
N TRP A 80 4.63 8.09 8.92
CA TRP A 80 4.22 8.46 10.28
C TRP A 80 5.37 8.92 11.15
N ILE A 81 6.55 8.30 11.02
CA ILE A 81 7.74 8.69 11.78
C ILE A 81 8.33 9.99 11.24
N SER A 82 8.26 10.18 9.91
CA SER A 82 8.78 11.40 9.27
C SER A 82 7.95 12.64 9.56
N ALA A 83 6.65 12.46 9.81
CA ALA A 83 5.70 13.54 10.10
C ALA A 83 4.74 13.11 11.21
N PRO A 84 5.18 13.05 12.48
CA PRO A 84 4.35 12.65 13.61
C PRO A 84 3.15 13.56 13.77
N SER A 85 1.99 12.99 14.10
CA SER A 85 0.79 13.77 14.35
C SER A 85 0.90 14.55 15.67
N LYS A 86 0.40 15.79 15.68
CA LYS A 86 0.15 16.60 16.89
C LYS A 86 -1.25 16.40 17.44
N ASN A 87 -2.14 15.83 16.66
CA ASN A 87 -3.54 15.67 17.03
C ASN A 87 -3.67 14.51 18.04
N GLN A 88 -3.95 14.85 19.29
CA GLN A 88 -4.10 13.89 20.38
C GLN A 88 -5.17 12.84 20.10
N THR A 89 -6.27 13.22 19.44
CA THR A 89 -7.33 12.28 19.08
C THR A 89 -6.82 11.22 18.11
N VAL A 90 -6.06 11.63 17.08
CA VAL A 90 -5.46 10.71 16.10
C VAL A 90 -4.44 9.79 16.78
N ILE A 91 -3.61 10.34 17.66
CA ILE A 91 -2.62 9.57 18.42
C ILE A 91 -3.31 8.50 19.27
N ASN A 92 -4.31 8.91 20.06
CA ASN A 92 -5.03 7.98 20.94
C ASN A 92 -5.75 6.88 20.14
N LYS A 93 -6.36 7.19 18.99
CA LYS A 93 -6.99 6.20 18.12
C LYS A 93 -5.98 5.16 17.62
N ARG A 94 -4.77 5.59 17.25
CA ARG A 94 -3.70 4.66 16.84
C ARG A 94 -3.23 3.79 17.99
N LEU A 95 -3.07 4.37 19.18
CA LEU A 95 -2.68 3.63 20.38
C LEU A 95 -3.75 2.62 20.80
N ASP A 96 -5.03 2.98 20.75
CA ASP A 96 -6.14 2.06 21.02
C ASP A 96 -6.13 0.86 20.05
N ALA A 97 -5.88 1.10 18.75
CA ALA A 97 -5.77 0.02 17.77
C ALA A 97 -4.56 -0.89 18.06
N ILE A 98 -3.41 -0.32 18.43
CA ILE A 98 -2.22 -1.10 18.81
C ILE A 98 -2.51 -1.94 20.05
N SER A 99 -3.14 -1.38 21.09
CA SER A 99 -3.48 -2.10 22.32
C SER A 99 -4.37 -3.31 22.05
N CYS A 100 -5.34 -3.16 21.14
CA CYS A 100 -6.21 -4.26 20.75
C CYS A 100 -5.43 -5.47 20.19
N PHE A 101 -4.45 -5.22 19.31
CA PHE A 101 -3.62 -6.28 18.76
C PHE A 101 -2.59 -6.81 19.77
N TYR A 102 -2.08 -5.93 20.65
CA TYR A 102 -1.12 -6.32 21.68
C TYR A 102 -1.74 -7.24 22.73
N GLU A 103 -3.00 -7.01 23.09
CA GLU A 103 -3.75 -7.82 24.05
C GLU A 103 -4.19 -9.17 23.49
N ASN A 104 -4.14 -9.36 22.15
CA ASN A 104 -4.56 -10.59 21.47
C ASN A 104 -3.46 -11.15 20.57
N GLU A 105 -2.50 -11.86 21.17
CA GLU A 105 -1.36 -12.45 20.48
C GLU A 105 -1.77 -13.48 19.41
N VAL A 106 -2.85 -14.22 19.63
CA VAL A 106 -3.34 -15.24 18.67
C VAL A 106 -3.81 -14.56 17.40
N LEU A 107 -4.66 -13.52 17.52
CA LEU A 107 -5.11 -12.71 16.39
C LEU A 107 -3.94 -12.05 15.68
N LEU A 108 -3.02 -11.46 16.46
CA LEU A 108 -1.83 -10.82 15.89
C LEU A 108 -1.00 -11.81 15.07
N GLY A 109 -0.85 -13.05 15.56
CA GLY A 109 -0.13 -14.12 14.89
C GLY A 109 -0.80 -14.49 13.56
N SER A 110 -2.10 -14.82 13.57
CA SER A 110 -2.86 -15.23 12.40
C SER A 110 -2.89 -14.13 11.34
N LEU A 111 -3.15 -12.88 11.73
CA LEU A 111 -3.12 -11.74 10.82
C LEU A 111 -1.73 -11.53 10.19
N ARG A 112 -0.67 -11.65 10.97
CA ARG A 112 0.71 -11.52 10.46
C ARG A 112 1.02 -12.57 9.41
N ASP A 113 0.55 -13.80 9.59
CA ASP A 113 0.76 -14.88 8.61
C ASP A 113 -0.01 -14.63 7.31
N ILE A 114 -1.25 -14.14 7.40
CA ILE A 114 -2.03 -13.75 6.22
C ILE A 114 -1.35 -12.55 5.51
N ILE A 115 -1.05 -11.48 6.23
CA ILE A 115 -0.48 -10.24 5.70
C ILE A 115 0.88 -10.49 5.01
N ARG A 116 1.69 -11.43 5.51
CA ARG A 116 2.97 -11.82 4.88
C ARG A 116 2.81 -12.30 3.45
N THR A 117 1.65 -12.84 3.10
CA THR A 117 1.34 -13.36 1.75
C THR A 117 0.70 -12.32 0.84
N VAL A 118 0.37 -11.13 1.35
CA VAL A 118 -0.25 -10.05 0.56
C VAL A 118 0.80 -9.34 -0.31
N PRO A 119 0.64 -9.34 -1.62
CA PRO A 119 1.54 -8.63 -2.52
C PRO A 119 1.39 -7.10 -2.42
N ASP A 120 2.35 -6.36 -3.01
CA ASP A 120 2.34 -4.89 -3.01
C ASP A 120 1.33 -4.34 -4.04
N ILE A 121 0.06 -4.31 -3.65
CA ILE A 121 -1.06 -3.84 -4.49
C ILE A 121 -0.89 -2.36 -4.87
N GLU A 122 -0.37 -1.52 -3.98
CA GLU A 122 -0.18 -0.09 -4.23
C GLU A 122 0.78 0.16 -5.40
N ARG A 123 1.85 -0.62 -5.47
CA ARG A 123 2.80 -0.58 -6.57
C ARG A 123 2.22 -1.10 -7.88
N ALA A 124 1.43 -2.17 -7.82
CA ALA A 124 0.74 -2.72 -8.98
C ALA A 124 -0.26 -1.71 -9.55
N LEU A 125 -1.08 -1.09 -8.69
CA LEU A 125 -2.02 -0.04 -9.07
C LEU A 125 -1.32 1.20 -9.65
N SER A 126 -0.19 1.61 -9.06
CA SER A 126 0.60 2.74 -9.58
C SER A 126 1.11 2.46 -11.00
N ARG A 127 1.57 1.23 -11.28
CA ARG A 127 1.97 0.84 -12.64
C ARG A 127 0.80 0.78 -13.60
N LEU A 128 -0.35 0.28 -13.13
CA LEU A 128 -1.58 0.25 -13.92
C LEU A 128 -2.04 1.66 -14.30
N SER A 129 -2.06 2.58 -13.35
CA SER A 129 -2.44 3.98 -13.58
C SER A 129 -1.49 4.71 -14.52
N ALA A 130 -0.22 4.29 -14.57
CA ALA A 130 0.79 4.84 -15.48
C ALA A 130 0.86 4.12 -16.84
N ASP A 131 -0.06 3.19 -17.12
CA ASP A 131 -0.09 2.37 -18.34
C ASP A 131 1.20 1.54 -18.56
N ARG A 132 1.77 1.05 -17.44
CA ARG A 132 3.03 0.28 -17.38
C ARG A 132 2.86 -1.06 -16.69
N ALA A 133 1.62 -1.44 -16.37
CA ALA A 133 1.34 -2.71 -15.71
C ALA A 133 1.58 -3.88 -16.67
N GLY A 134 2.15 -4.95 -16.12
CA GLY A 134 2.24 -6.24 -16.79
C GLY A 134 1.20 -7.24 -16.25
N PRO A 135 1.11 -8.43 -16.85
CA PRO A 135 0.20 -9.48 -16.40
C PRO A 135 0.40 -9.86 -14.92
N ARG A 136 1.63 -9.85 -14.43
CA ARG A 136 1.97 -10.14 -13.02
C ARG A 136 1.45 -9.07 -12.05
N ASP A 137 1.27 -7.82 -12.51
CA ASP A 137 0.67 -6.77 -11.69
C ASP A 137 -0.83 -7.03 -11.47
N LEU A 138 -1.53 -7.54 -12.49
CA LEU A 138 -2.93 -7.94 -12.37
C LEU A 138 -3.09 -9.14 -11.42
N ILE A 139 -2.18 -10.12 -11.48
CA ILE A 139 -2.15 -11.22 -10.50
C ILE A 139 -1.88 -10.69 -9.09
N ALA A 140 -0.97 -9.74 -8.92
CA ALA A 140 -0.72 -9.15 -7.61
C ALA A 140 -1.98 -8.45 -7.06
N ILE A 141 -2.72 -7.73 -7.91
CA ILE A 141 -3.99 -7.10 -7.53
C ILE A 141 -5.01 -8.18 -7.15
N ARG A 142 -5.23 -9.20 -7.99
CA ARG A 142 -6.13 -10.32 -7.70
C ARG A 142 -5.81 -10.98 -6.36
N ASN A 143 -4.55 -11.35 -6.15
CA ASN A 143 -4.11 -12.05 -4.94
C ASN A 143 -4.22 -11.17 -3.70
N ALA A 144 -3.99 -9.85 -3.80
CA ALA A 144 -4.20 -8.94 -2.69
C ALA A 144 -5.67 -8.80 -2.32
N LEU A 145 -6.56 -8.64 -3.31
CA LEU A 145 -8.00 -8.54 -3.11
C LEU A 145 -8.58 -9.82 -2.52
N SER A 146 -8.18 -11.01 -2.99
CA SER A 146 -8.66 -12.29 -2.43
C SER A 146 -8.25 -12.49 -0.96
N LYS A 147 -7.18 -11.85 -0.48
CA LYS A 147 -6.79 -11.88 0.94
C LYS A 147 -7.59 -10.92 1.81
N THR A 148 -8.21 -9.91 1.21
CA THR A 148 -8.96 -8.88 1.96
C THR A 148 -10.13 -9.48 2.72
N ASP A 149 -10.90 -10.38 2.10
CA ASP A 149 -12.04 -11.04 2.75
C ASP A 149 -11.59 -11.98 3.88
N ILE A 150 -10.44 -12.65 3.71
CA ILE A 150 -9.85 -13.48 4.75
C ILE A 150 -9.44 -12.62 5.96
N ILE A 151 -8.78 -11.49 5.71
CA ILE A 151 -8.39 -10.55 6.77
C ILE A 151 -9.63 -10.00 7.47
N LYS A 152 -10.66 -9.64 6.72
CA LYS A 152 -11.93 -9.14 7.26
C LYS A 152 -12.61 -10.18 8.15
N ALA A 153 -12.72 -11.41 7.68
CA ALA A 153 -13.31 -12.52 8.45
C ALA A 153 -12.55 -12.75 9.76
N GLU A 154 -11.21 -12.77 9.71
CA GLU A 154 -10.35 -12.94 10.89
C GLU A 154 -10.55 -11.81 11.90
N LEU A 155 -10.65 -10.57 11.43
CA LEU A 155 -10.90 -9.39 12.28
C LEU A 155 -12.31 -9.36 12.86
N LEU A 156 -13.30 -9.99 12.23
CA LEU A 156 -14.70 -10.05 12.70
C LEU A 156 -14.98 -11.26 13.58
N THR A 157 -14.05 -12.18 13.77
CA THR A 157 -14.23 -13.36 14.64
C THR A 157 -14.52 -12.92 16.07
N GLU A 158 -15.53 -13.50 16.71
CA GLU A 158 -16.09 -13.07 18.02
C GLU A 158 -15.09 -13.07 19.18
N ASN A 159 -14.02 -13.86 19.08
CA ASN A 159 -12.96 -13.95 20.09
C ASN A 159 -12.05 -12.73 20.17
N VAL A 160 -12.13 -11.84 19.20
CA VAL A 160 -11.44 -10.56 19.22
C VAL A 160 -12.31 -9.62 20.03
N GLY A 161 -11.81 -9.07 21.12
CA GLY A 161 -12.52 -8.10 21.94
C GLY A 161 -12.89 -6.81 21.18
N LEU A 162 -13.54 -6.97 20.01
CA LEU A 162 -14.02 -5.91 19.11
C LEU A 162 -14.96 -4.93 19.79
N SER A 163 -15.57 -5.31 20.91
CA SER A 163 -16.33 -4.41 21.79
C SER A 163 -15.50 -3.23 22.32
N ARG A 164 -14.17 -3.38 22.38
CA ARG A 164 -13.22 -2.34 22.77
C ARG A 164 -12.65 -1.53 21.60
N ILE A 165 -12.83 -2.02 20.36
CA ILE A 165 -12.38 -1.31 19.17
C ILE A 165 -13.33 -0.13 18.91
N LYS A 166 -12.78 1.07 18.91
CA LYS A 166 -13.55 2.30 18.61
C LYS A 166 -14.11 2.27 17.19
N ASP A 167 -15.25 2.93 16.99
CA ASP A 167 -16.06 2.91 15.77
C ASP A 167 -15.30 3.23 14.48
N GLU A 168 -14.20 3.97 14.56
CA GLU A 168 -13.39 4.31 13.38
C GLU A 168 -12.58 3.12 12.84
N PHE A 169 -12.02 2.30 13.72
CA PHE A 169 -11.33 1.09 13.30
C PHE A 169 -12.33 0.06 12.75
N LYS A 170 -13.54 -0.02 13.33
CA LYS A 170 -14.64 -0.81 12.77
C LYS A 170 -15.00 -0.37 11.36
N ARG A 171 -15.00 0.94 11.10
CA ARG A 171 -15.19 1.47 9.74
C ARG A 171 -14.12 0.97 8.78
N HIS A 172 -12.84 1.04 9.15
CA HIS A 172 -11.77 0.52 8.29
C HIS A 172 -11.92 -0.97 8.02
N ILE A 173 -12.40 -1.77 8.99
CA ILE A 173 -12.71 -3.19 8.77
C ILE A 173 -13.89 -3.35 7.81
N GLN A 174 -14.94 -2.52 7.95
CA GLN A 174 -16.10 -2.55 7.07
C GLN A 174 -15.75 -2.14 5.64
N ASP A 175 -14.83 -1.17 5.48
CA ASP A 175 -14.35 -0.68 4.19
C ASP A 175 -13.44 -1.70 3.48
N LEU A 176 -12.98 -2.75 4.15
CA LEU A 176 -12.30 -3.86 3.51
C LEU A 176 -13.28 -4.60 2.60
N ASP A 177 -13.06 -4.50 1.31
CA ASP A 177 -13.84 -5.18 0.28
C ASP A 177 -12.89 -5.94 -0.66
N GLY A 178 -13.10 -7.25 -0.81
CA GLY A 178 -12.32 -8.12 -1.68
C GLY A 178 -12.67 -7.98 -3.15
N TYR A 179 -13.75 -7.26 -3.49
CA TYR A 179 -14.22 -7.12 -4.88
C TYR A 179 -14.34 -8.47 -5.60
N CYS A 180 -15.10 -9.40 -5.02
CA CYS A 180 -15.22 -10.80 -5.47
C CYS A 180 -15.44 -10.94 -6.98
N SER A 181 -16.31 -10.13 -7.58
CA SER A 181 -16.57 -10.15 -9.03
C SER A 181 -15.34 -9.83 -9.87
N LEU A 182 -14.49 -8.91 -9.40
CA LEU A 182 -13.23 -8.56 -10.07
C LEU A 182 -12.20 -9.70 -9.89
N VAL A 183 -12.12 -10.28 -8.70
CA VAL A 183 -11.25 -11.42 -8.43
C VAL A 183 -11.60 -12.58 -9.35
N GLU A 184 -12.89 -12.98 -9.42
CA GLU A 184 -13.37 -14.03 -10.30
C GLU A 184 -13.10 -13.76 -11.79
N LEU A 185 -13.28 -12.48 -12.22
CA LEU A 185 -12.95 -12.09 -13.58
C LEU A 185 -11.46 -12.29 -13.88
N LEU A 186 -10.58 -11.85 -12.97
CA LEU A 186 -9.14 -11.95 -13.12
C LEU A 186 -8.67 -13.43 -13.04
N GLU A 187 -9.31 -14.26 -12.22
CA GLU A 187 -9.05 -15.71 -12.15
C GLU A 187 -9.38 -16.42 -13.47
N LYS A 188 -10.52 -16.07 -14.08
CA LYS A 188 -10.93 -16.63 -15.37
C LYS A 188 -10.09 -16.11 -16.54
N ALA A 189 -9.65 -14.85 -16.44
CA ALA A 189 -8.97 -14.18 -17.56
C ALA A 189 -7.47 -14.44 -17.64
N LEU A 190 -6.80 -14.64 -16.49
CA LEU A 190 -5.35 -14.72 -16.43
C LEU A 190 -4.88 -16.18 -16.34
N ALA A 191 -3.82 -16.48 -17.06
CA ALA A 191 -3.10 -17.73 -16.90
C ALA A 191 -2.44 -17.80 -15.52
N ASP A 192 -2.23 -19.01 -14.98
CA ASP A 192 -1.68 -19.22 -13.63
C ASP A 192 -0.26 -18.69 -13.48
N ASP A 193 0.60 -18.90 -14.49
CA ASP A 193 1.97 -18.38 -14.52
C ASP A 193 2.20 -17.53 -15.78
N PRO A 194 1.76 -16.27 -15.77
CA PRO A 194 1.90 -15.40 -16.91
C PRO A 194 3.35 -14.90 -17.06
N PRO A 195 3.76 -14.58 -18.28
CA PRO A 195 5.06 -13.97 -18.54
C PRO A 195 5.22 -12.62 -17.85
N ILE A 196 6.46 -12.17 -17.71
CA ILE A 196 6.76 -10.86 -17.12
C ILE A 196 6.31 -9.73 -18.05
N LEU A 197 6.51 -9.90 -19.35
CA LEU A 197 6.27 -8.87 -20.35
C LEU A 197 5.03 -9.19 -21.19
N ILE A 198 4.22 -8.20 -21.46
CA ILE A 198 3.02 -8.33 -22.31
C ILE A 198 3.37 -8.85 -23.71
N ARG A 199 4.52 -8.43 -24.25
CA ARG A 199 4.99 -8.83 -25.60
C ARG A 199 5.23 -10.33 -25.77
N ASP A 200 5.48 -11.04 -24.65
CA ASP A 200 5.76 -12.47 -24.67
C ASP A 200 4.47 -13.30 -24.90
N GLY A 201 3.28 -12.67 -24.80
CA GLY A 201 1.98 -13.32 -25.01
C GLY A 201 1.64 -14.34 -23.95
N GLY A 202 0.56 -15.13 -24.17
CA GLY A 202 0.21 -16.28 -23.34
C GLY A 202 -0.31 -15.97 -21.93
N TYR A 203 -0.60 -14.72 -21.61
CA TYR A 203 -1.06 -14.31 -20.28
C TYR A 203 -2.58 -14.38 -20.09
N ILE A 204 -3.35 -14.52 -21.16
CA ILE A 204 -4.80 -14.77 -21.08
C ILE A 204 -5.03 -16.29 -21.04
N ALA A 205 -5.87 -16.73 -20.10
CA ALA A 205 -6.19 -18.15 -19.94
C ALA A 205 -6.90 -18.71 -21.18
N PRO A 206 -6.60 -19.96 -21.57
CA PRO A 206 -7.36 -20.66 -22.60
C PRO A 206 -8.85 -20.76 -22.20
N GLY A 207 -9.74 -20.56 -23.16
CA GLY A 207 -11.20 -20.60 -22.92
C GLY A 207 -11.81 -19.26 -22.43
N PHE A 208 -11.00 -18.25 -22.10
CA PHE A 208 -11.54 -16.95 -21.68
C PHE A 208 -12.13 -16.15 -22.85
N ASN A 209 -11.50 -16.23 -24.03
CA ASN A 209 -11.98 -15.56 -25.23
C ASN A 209 -11.86 -16.47 -26.43
N ALA A 210 -13.01 -16.93 -26.97
CA ALA A 210 -13.07 -17.89 -28.06
C ALA A 210 -12.42 -17.37 -29.37
N GLU A 211 -12.47 -16.07 -29.62
CA GLU A 211 -11.85 -15.47 -30.80
C GLU A 211 -10.32 -15.47 -30.67
N LEU A 212 -9.81 -15.13 -29.49
CA LEU A 212 -8.38 -15.19 -29.20
C LEU A 212 -7.87 -16.65 -29.32
N ASP A 213 -8.61 -17.61 -28.79
CA ASP A 213 -8.22 -19.04 -28.85
C ASP A 213 -8.22 -19.55 -30.27
N ARG A 214 -9.07 -19.03 -31.15
CA ARG A 214 -9.08 -19.39 -32.57
C ARG A 214 -7.90 -18.79 -33.35
N LEU A 215 -7.33 -17.68 -32.84
CA LEU A 215 -6.20 -16.97 -33.46
C LEU A 215 -4.83 -17.48 -32.98
N ARG A 216 -4.80 -18.26 -31.91
CA ARG A 216 -3.60 -18.93 -31.38
C ARG A 216 -3.28 -20.22 -32.10
#